data_47204a4a2b8c2044acaeadc90a4404a3
#
_entry.id   47204a4a2b8c2044acaeadc90a4404a3
#
_cell.length_a   1.000
_cell.length_b   1.000
_cell.length_c   1.000
_cell.angle_alpha   90.00
_cell.angle_beta   90.00
_cell.angle_gamma   90.00
#
_symmetry.space_group_name_H-M   'P 1'
#
loop_
_entity.id
_entity.type
_entity.pdbx_description
1 polymer ?
#
loop_
_entity_poly.entity_id
_entity_poly.type
_entity_poly.pdbx_seq_one_letter_code
_entity_poly.pdbx_strand_id
1 'polypeptide(L)'
;RSLLEDEDGRVRAAAVRVLSFWQASLPDGAALLAARVKDAHPRVRLEAIRALAKVGTGWAAATALQVLEQPMDRFLDYALWLTMNDLAAPWVDAVASGAWKVSEENRAALEFGLTAIPGNQAAQILEPMTASLHPNALAEGPWMQLIAKAGTRPQLNRQMRIAADSSTSESVVLASLSALGEAARLRNLQPDQGQDASNTLLGHSSQAVQEAAVQLVRQWKRKEAMPALASIAGHASTQRATREQAVAAIVALGGAPAWEALQSLSQNPEAVTL
;
A
#
# COMPACT_ATOMS: atom_id res chain seq x y z
N ARG A 1 -32.50 6.23 -24.97
CA ARG A 1 -32.52 6.66 -23.54
C ARG A 1 -33.44 5.77 -22.73
N SER A 2 -34.67 5.48 -23.18
CA SER A 2 -35.62 4.62 -22.44
C SER A 2 -35.04 3.28 -22.00
N LEU A 3 -34.21 2.63 -22.82
CA LEU A 3 -33.54 1.36 -22.46
C LEU A 3 -32.51 1.48 -21.31
N LEU A 4 -32.00 2.66 -21.01
CA LEU A 4 -31.13 2.89 -19.84
C LEU A 4 -31.92 2.87 -18.52
N GLU A 5 -33.23 2.93 -18.58
CA GLU A 5 -34.15 2.96 -17.44
C GLU A 5 -35.10 1.75 -17.41
N ASP A 6 -34.81 0.76 -18.25
CA ASP A 6 -35.56 -0.49 -18.30
C ASP A 6 -35.54 -1.21 -16.94
N GLU A 7 -36.62 -1.91 -16.60
CA GLU A 7 -36.73 -2.67 -15.35
C GLU A 7 -35.68 -3.81 -15.29
N ASP A 8 -35.40 -4.45 -16.44
CA ASP A 8 -34.39 -5.50 -16.53
C ASP A 8 -32.97 -4.93 -16.59
N GLY A 9 -32.15 -5.20 -15.56
CA GLY A 9 -30.75 -4.78 -15.49
C GLY A 9 -29.90 -5.31 -16.66
N ARG A 10 -30.26 -6.41 -17.31
CA ARG A 10 -29.56 -6.91 -18.50
C ARG A 10 -29.81 -6.02 -19.70
N VAL A 11 -31.01 -5.51 -19.85
CA VAL A 11 -31.38 -4.53 -20.90
C VAL A 11 -30.64 -3.23 -20.66
N ARG A 12 -30.64 -2.71 -19.41
CA ARG A 12 -29.87 -1.50 -19.06
C ARG A 12 -28.38 -1.68 -19.34
N ALA A 13 -27.78 -2.85 -18.99
CA ALA A 13 -26.39 -3.12 -19.27
C ALA A 13 -26.07 -3.14 -20.76
N ALA A 14 -26.94 -3.76 -21.58
CA ALA A 14 -26.79 -3.74 -23.04
C ALA A 14 -26.92 -2.31 -23.59
N ALA A 15 -27.84 -1.51 -23.08
CA ALA A 15 -28.01 -0.09 -23.46
C ALA A 15 -26.75 0.74 -23.12
N VAL A 16 -26.15 0.54 -21.93
CA VAL A 16 -24.89 1.20 -21.54
C VAL A 16 -23.75 0.80 -22.49
N ARG A 17 -23.65 -0.48 -22.84
CA ARG A 17 -22.65 -0.95 -23.82
C ARG A 17 -22.81 -0.26 -25.17
N VAL A 18 -24.04 -0.14 -25.69
CA VAL A 18 -24.30 0.59 -26.93
C VAL A 18 -23.94 2.06 -26.79
N LEU A 19 -24.37 2.70 -25.67
CA LEU A 19 -24.04 4.09 -25.37
C LEU A 19 -22.54 4.35 -25.36
N SER A 20 -21.73 3.39 -24.92
CA SER A 20 -20.26 3.54 -24.87
C SER A 20 -19.61 3.82 -26.25
N PHE A 21 -20.28 3.45 -27.34
CA PHE A 21 -19.79 3.73 -28.71
C PHE A 21 -20.28 5.10 -29.23
N TRP A 22 -21.38 5.60 -28.69
CA TRP A 22 -21.99 6.86 -29.18
C TRP A 22 -21.83 8.03 -28.21
N GLN A 23 -21.24 7.79 -27.03
CA GLN A 23 -21.16 8.80 -25.95
C GLN A 23 -20.51 10.10 -26.41
N ALA A 24 -19.48 10.05 -27.26
CA ALA A 24 -18.80 11.22 -27.78
C ALA A 24 -19.64 12.02 -28.80
N SER A 25 -20.63 11.38 -29.42
CA SER A 25 -21.56 12.02 -30.37
C SER A 25 -22.80 12.58 -29.71
N LEU A 26 -22.97 12.33 -28.40
CA LEU A 26 -24.15 12.82 -27.65
C LEU A 26 -23.70 13.91 -26.66
N PRO A 27 -24.41 15.06 -26.62
CA PRO A 27 -24.04 16.16 -25.73
C PRO A 27 -23.99 15.76 -24.24
N ASP A 28 -24.84 14.82 -23.83
CA ASP A 28 -24.94 14.30 -22.46
C ASP A 28 -24.45 12.85 -22.31
N GLY A 29 -23.74 12.31 -23.31
CA GLY A 29 -23.33 10.90 -23.33
C GLY A 29 -22.52 10.48 -22.10
N ALA A 30 -21.55 11.29 -21.69
CA ALA A 30 -20.76 11.04 -20.50
C ALA A 30 -21.59 11.11 -19.21
N ALA A 31 -22.52 12.05 -19.11
CA ALA A 31 -23.42 12.17 -17.95
C ALA A 31 -24.39 10.98 -17.83
N LEU A 32 -24.88 10.47 -18.94
CA LEU A 32 -25.70 9.25 -18.98
C LEU A 32 -24.92 8.01 -18.49
N LEU A 33 -23.64 7.90 -18.83
CA LEU A 33 -22.76 6.84 -18.31
C LEU A 33 -22.52 7.00 -16.81
N ALA A 34 -22.24 8.21 -16.35
CA ALA A 34 -22.02 8.51 -14.94
C ALA A 34 -23.21 8.11 -14.06
N ALA A 35 -24.43 8.39 -14.54
CA ALA A 35 -25.65 8.01 -13.82
C ALA A 35 -25.80 6.48 -13.62
N ARG A 36 -25.12 5.65 -14.40
CA ARG A 36 -25.17 4.18 -14.32
C ARG A 36 -24.09 3.58 -13.43
N VAL A 37 -23.13 4.35 -12.97
CA VAL A 37 -22.06 3.88 -12.06
C VAL A 37 -22.64 3.40 -10.72
N LYS A 38 -23.75 3.98 -10.28
CA LYS A 38 -24.43 3.61 -9.02
C LYS A 38 -25.69 2.75 -9.26
N ASP A 39 -25.87 2.17 -10.44
CA ASP A 39 -27.01 1.30 -10.74
C ASP A 39 -27.09 0.12 -9.76
N ALA A 40 -28.30 -0.29 -9.39
CA ALA A 40 -28.51 -1.41 -8.49
C ALA A 40 -27.92 -2.73 -9.03
N HIS A 41 -27.95 -2.92 -10.35
CA HIS A 41 -27.48 -4.14 -10.99
C HIS A 41 -25.96 -4.09 -11.28
N PRO A 42 -25.13 -5.05 -10.77
CA PRO A 42 -23.68 -5.00 -10.87
C PRO A 42 -23.17 -4.97 -12.32
N ARG A 43 -23.85 -5.67 -13.24
CA ARG A 43 -23.45 -5.66 -14.65
C ARG A 43 -23.64 -4.30 -15.31
N VAL A 44 -24.63 -3.51 -14.91
CA VAL A 44 -24.83 -2.15 -15.41
C VAL A 44 -23.66 -1.27 -14.95
N ARG A 45 -23.30 -1.37 -13.67
CA ARG A 45 -22.13 -0.66 -13.12
C ARG A 45 -20.85 -1.02 -13.86
N LEU A 46 -20.62 -2.33 -14.12
CA LEU A 46 -19.46 -2.80 -14.86
C LEU A 46 -19.37 -2.18 -16.27
N GLU A 47 -20.45 -2.21 -17.03
CA GLU A 47 -20.49 -1.62 -18.37
C GLU A 47 -20.26 -0.09 -18.31
N ALA A 48 -20.80 0.58 -17.28
CA ALA A 48 -20.66 2.03 -17.09
C ALA A 48 -19.20 2.44 -16.81
N ILE A 49 -18.52 1.77 -15.87
CA ILE A 49 -17.12 2.09 -15.56
C ILE A 49 -16.21 1.80 -16.74
N ARG A 50 -16.43 0.70 -17.48
CA ARG A 50 -15.65 0.39 -18.70
C ARG A 50 -15.96 1.37 -19.83
N ALA A 51 -17.17 1.90 -19.92
CA ALA A 51 -17.52 2.93 -20.89
C ALA A 51 -16.87 4.29 -20.55
N LEU A 52 -16.74 4.62 -19.26
CA LEU A 52 -16.05 5.84 -18.79
C LEU A 52 -14.56 5.83 -19.18
N ALA A 53 -13.92 4.68 -19.28
CA ALA A 53 -12.56 4.59 -19.79
C ALA A 53 -12.39 5.24 -21.17
N LYS A 54 -13.42 5.13 -22.03
CA LYS A 54 -13.42 5.73 -23.39
C LYS A 54 -13.63 7.24 -23.38
N VAL A 55 -14.15 7.82 -22.28
CA VAL A 55 -14.26 9.27 -22.12
C VAL A 55 -12.90 9.93 -21.97
N GLY A 56 -11.94 9.24 -21.36
CA GLY A 56 -10.53 9.61 -21.38
C GLY A 56 -10.16 10.81 -20.51
N THR A 57 -10.95 11.17 -19.50
CA THR A 57 -10.73 12.36 -18.66
C THR A 57 -10.55 12.01 -17.18
N GLY A 58 -9.90 12.92 -16.42
CA GLY A 58 -9.80 12.78 -14.97
C GLY A 58 -11.15 12.78 -14.26
N TRP A 59 -12.14 13.51 -14.81
CA TRP A 59 -13.51 13.44 -14.33
C TRP A 59 -14.11 12.04 -14.51
N ALA A 60 -13.85 11.37 -15.63
CA ALA A 60 -14.33 10.02 -15.88
C ALA A 60 -13.70 9.01 -14.90
N ALA A 61 -12.41 9.16 -14.59
CA ALA A 61 -11.73 8.35 -13.57
C ALA A 61 -12.36 8.55 -12.18
N ALA A 62 -12.52 9.81 -11.76
CA ALA A 62 -13.17 10.16 -10.50
C ALA A 62 -14.61 9.62 -10.41
N THR A 63 -15.35 9.67 -11.51
CA THR A 63 -16.70 9.12 -11.59
C THR A 63 -16.73 7.60 -11.51
N ALA A 64 -15.80 6.91 -12.20
CA ALA A 64 -15.68 5.45 -12.15
C ALA A 64 -15.39 4.94 -10.72
N LEU A 65 -14.55 5.67 -9.97
CA LEU A 65 -14.22 5.34 -8.58
C LEU A 65 -15.45 5.38 -7.64
N GLN A 66 -16.52 6.11 -8.00
CA GLN A 66 -17.75 6.12 -7.20
C GLN A 66 -18.46 4.76 -7.15
N VAL A 67 -18.09 3.81 -8.01
CA VAL A 67 -18.62 2.44 -7.94
C VAL A 67 -18.27 1.76 -6.62
N LEU A 68 -17.19 2.19 -5.94
CA LEU A 68 -16.78 1.69 -4.63
C LEU A 68 -17.77 2.01 -3.50
N GLU A 69 -18.70 2.93 -3.71
CA GLU A 69 -19.80 3.21 -2.79
C GLU A 69 -20.89 2.12 -2.83
N GLN A 70 -20.80 1.19 -3.78
CA GLN A 70 -21.72 0.09 -3.99
C GLN A 70 -21.06 -1.25 -3.70
N PRO A 71 -21.82 -2.33 -3.43
CA PRO A 71 -21.24 -3.65 -3.25
C PRO A 71 -20.39 -4.07 -4.45
N MET A 72 -19.13 -4.45 -4.18
CA MET A 72 -18.17 -4.89 -5.18
C MET A 72 -18.14 -6.41 -5.28
N ASP A 73 -17.90 -6.91 -6.48
CA ASP A 73 -17.55 -8.29 -6.75
C ASP A 73 -16.25 -8.37 -7.56
N ARG A 74 -15.70 -9.57 -7.74
CA ARG A 74 -14.43 -9.77 -8.44
C ARG A 74 -14.40 -9.21 -9.88
N PHE A 75 -15.56 -9.14 -10.54
CA PHE A 75 -15.63 -8.65 -11.93
C PHE A 75 -15.66 -7.13 -11.96
N LEU A 76 -16.38 -6.51 -11.04
CA LEU A 76 -16.38 -5.05 -10.85
C LEU A 76 -14.99 -4.56 -10.39
N ASP A 77 -14.36 -5.27 -9.45
CA ASP A 77 -13.02 -4.96 -8.98
C ASP A 77 -12.01 -4.96 -10.14
N TYR A 78 -12.00 -6.04 -10.92
CA TYR A 78 -11.12 -6.14 -12.10
C TYR A 78 -11.44 -5.09 -13.17
N ALA A 79 -12.72 -4.84 -13.44
CA ALA A 79 -13.15 -3.84 -14.41
C ALA A 79 -12.75 -2.42 -13.97
N LEU A 80 -12.86 -2.09 -12.67
CA LEU A 80 -12.41 -0.82 -12.13
C LEU A 80 -10.89 -0.70 -12.20
N TRP A 81 -10.16 -1.77 -11.86
CA TRP A 81 -8.70 -1.81 -11.99
C TRP A 81 -8.27 -1.51 -13.44
N LEU A 82 -8.86 -2.16 -14.44
CA LEU A 82 -8.61 -1.88 -15.86
C LEU A 82 -8.93 -0.44 -16.22
N THR A 83 -10.07 0.07 -15.74
CA THR A 83 -10.52 1.45 -16.04
C THR A 83 -9.54 2.47 -15.46
N MET A 84 -9.04 2.24 -14.24
CA MET A 84 -8.05 3.12 -13.63
C MET A 84 -6.71 3.07 -14.34
N ASN A 85 -6.28 1.91 -14.85
CA ASN A 85 -5.09 1.81 -15.69
C ASN A 85 -5.24 2.61 -16.99
N ASP A 86 -6.39 2.49 -17.67
CA ASP A 86 -6.67 3.24 -18.90
C ASP A 86 -6.72 4.76 -18.66
N LEU A 87 -7.16 5.18 -17.48
CA LEU A 87 -7.35 6.59 -17.08
C LEU A 87 -6.26 7.11 -16.13
N ALA A 88 -5.15 6.40 -15.97
CA ALA A 88 -4.15 6.72 -14.97
C ALA A 88 -3.58 8.13 -15.13
N ALA A 89 -3.13 8.51 -16.33
CA ALA A 89 -2.57 9.84 -16.58
C ALA A 89 -3.59 10.97 -16.35
N PRO A 90 -4.80 10.95 -16.96
CA PRO A 90 -5.77 12.00 -16.71
C PRO A 90 -6.26 12.08 -15.26
N TRP A 91 -6.26 10.97 -14.51
CA TRP A 91 -6.58 10.99 -13.09
C TRP A 91 -5.47 11.64 -12.26
N VAL A 92 -4.20 11.30 -12.54
CA VAL A 92 -3.04 11.95 -11.89
C VAL A 92 -3.08 13.46 -12.11
N ASP A 93 -3.34 13.91 -13.34
CA ASP A 93 -3.46 15.33 -13.67
C ASP A 93 -4.63 16.01 -12.92
N ALA A 94 -5.76 15.31 -12.76
CA ALA A 94 -6.91 15.82 -12.02
C ALA A 94 -6.61 15.98 -10.52
N VAL A 95 -5.84 15.05 -9.93
CA VAL A 95 -5.39 15.16 -8.54
C VAL A 95 -4.37 16.30 -8.40
N ALA A 96 -3.37 16.35 -9.29
CA ALA A 96 -2.30 17.36 -9.24
C ALA A 96 -2.83 18.78 -9.42
N SER A 97 -3.82 18.98 -10.30
CA SER A 97 -4.47 20.29 -10.52
C SER A 97 -5.49 20.66 -9.44
N GLY A 98 -5.84 19.74 -8.53
CA GLY A 98 -6.89 19.93 -7.55
C GLY A 98 -8.33 19.85 -8.11
N ALA A 99 -8.49 19.45 -9.37
CA ALA A 99 -9.80 19.17 -9.97
C ALA A 99 -10.49 17.98 -9.27
N TRP A 100 -9.71 17.02 -8.79
CA TRP A 100 -10.15 15.99 -7.86
C TRP A 100 -9.45 16.19 -6.52
N LYS A 101 -10.21 16.63 -5.51
CA LYS A 101 -9.67 16.91 -4.18
C LYS A 101 -9.68 15.66 -3.33
N VAL A 102 -8.55 15.36 -2.68
CA VAL A 102 -8.47 14.30 -1.71
C VAL A 102 -9.16 14.73 -0.41
N SER A 103 -10.03 13.87 0.12
CA SER A 103 -10.75 14.04 1.36
C SER A 103 -10.94 12.71 2.08
N GLU A 104 -11.37 12.72 3.33
CA GLU A 104 -11.72 11.48 4.05
C GLU A 104 -12.86 10.72 3.37
N GLU A 105 -13.80 11.40 2.76
CA GLU A 105 -14.95 10.80 2.09
C GLU A 105 -14.55 9.96 0.87
N ASN A 106 -13.49 10.37 0.15
CA ASN A 106 -13.00 9.65 -1.04
C ASN A 106 -11.71 8.86 -0.79
N ARG A 107 -11.35 8.64 0.47
CA ARG A 107 -10.14 7.92 0.86
C ARG A 107 -10.06 6.51 0.24
N ALA A 108 -11.15 5.76 0.27
CA ALA A 108 -11.20 4.42 -0.35
C ALA A 108 -10.97 4.49 -1.86
N ALA A 109 -11.50 5.51 -2.52
CA ALA A 109 -11.29 5.78 -3.94
C ALA A 109 -9.82 6.15 -4.24
N LEU A 110 -9.20 6.99 -3.39
CA LEU A 110 -7.77 7.30 -3.49
C LEU A 110 -6.91 6.04 -3.33
N GLU A 111 -7.16 5.24 -2.31
CA GLU A 111 -6.43 4.00 -2.05
C GLU A 111 -6.54 3.04 -3.23
N PHE A 112 -7.75 2.79 -3.71
CA PHE A 112 -7.97 1.93 -4.87
C PHE A 112 -7.23 2.46 -6.10
N GLY A 113 -7.41 3.74 -6.41
CA GLY A 113 -6.78 4.38 -7.56
C GLY A 113 -5.26 4.27 -7.52
N LEU A 114 -4.62 4.60 -6.38
CA LEU A 114 -3.17 4.51 -6.20
C LEU A 114 -2.64 3.08 -6.34
N THR A 115 -3.39 2.08 -5.89
CA THR A 115 -2.97 0.67 -6.01
C THR A 115 -3.22 0.08 -7.39
N ALA A 116 -4.17 0.63 -8.14
CA ALA A 116 -4.51 0.18 -9.48
C ALA A 116 -3.55 0.70 -10.56
N ILE A 117 -3.08 1.96 -10.44
CA ILE A 117 -2.25 2.60 -11.45
C ILE A 117 -0.76 2.20 -11.33
N PRO A 118 0.08 2.42 -12.38
CA PRO A 118 1.51 2.19 -12.29
C PRO A 118 2.18 2.97 -11.16
N GLY A 119 3.13 2.34 -10.45
CA GLY A 119 3.76 2.92 -9.26
C GLY A 119 4.48 4.26 -9.48
N ASN A 120 5.04 4.50 -10.67
CA ASN A 120 5.63 5.78 -11.03
C ASN A 120 4.58 6.90 -11.16
N GLN A 121 3.36 6.58 -11.54
CA GLN A 121 2.23 7.52 -11.60
C GLN A 121 1.62 7.71 -10.20
N ALA A 122 1.48 6.65 -9.41
CA ALA A 122 1.08 6.76 -8.01
C ALA A 122 2.03 7.66 -7.21
N ALA A 123 3.33 7.60 -7.49
CA ALA A 123 4.33 8.47 -6.86
C ALA A 123 4.11 9.97 -7.18
N GLN A 124 3.62 10.31 -8.36
CA GLN A 124 3.32 11.70 -8.72
C GLN A 124 2.19 12.30 -7.86
N ILE A 125 1.32 11.46 -7.33
CA ILE A 125 0.29 11.87 -6.36
C ILE A 125 0.87 11.86 -4.94
N LEU A 126 1.50 10.76 -4.54
CA LEU A 126 1.94 10.57 -3.15
C LEU A 126 3.08 11.51 -2.75
N GLU A 127 4.04 11.79 -3.65
CA GLU A 127 5.20 12.61 -3.33
C GLU A 127 4.83 14.04 -2.94
N PRO A 128 4.06 14.82 -3.73
CA PRO A 128 3.65 16.17 -3.35
C PRO A 128 2.82 16.18 -2.05
N MET A 129 2.02 15.15 -1.81
CA MET A 129 1.14 15.07 -0.64
C MET A 129 1.90 14.74 0.65
N THR A 130 3.03 14.05 0.55
CA THR A 130 3.73 13.51 1.72
C THR A 130 5.10 14.14 1.96
N ALA A 131 5.73 14.75 0.95
CA ALA A 131 7.12 15.24 1.02
C ALA A 131 7.36 16.23 2.14
N SER A 132 6.42 17.15 2.37
CA SER A 132 6.52 18.21 3.39
C SER A 132 5.91 17.82 4.73
N LEU A 133 5.28 16.66 4.85
CA LEU A 133 4.64 16.26 6.10
C LEU A 133 5.68 15.89 7.16
N HIS A 134 5.44 16.39 8.39
CA HIS A 134 6.18 15.94 9.55
C HIS A 134 5.93 14.44 9.81
N PRO A 135 6.90 13.67 10.34
CA PRO A 135 6.73 12.26 10.62
C PRO A 135 5.47 11.89 11.41
N ASN A 136 5.09 12.69 12.40
CA ASN A 136 3.86 12.47 13.17
C ASN A 136 2.62 12.57 12.28
N ALA A 137 2.53 13.58 11.42
CA ALA A 137 1.41 13.75 10.50
C ALA A 137 1.32 12.63 9.45
N LEU A 138 2.47 12.05 9.06
CA LEU A 138 2.50 10.85 8.21
C LEU A 138 1.94 9.63 8.93
N ALA A 139 2.23 9.48 10.24
CA ALA A 139 1.80 8.34 11.04
C ALA A 139 0.33 8.43 11.48
N GLU A 140 -0.14 9.64 11.79
CA GLU A 140 -1.53 9.88 12.20
C GLU A 140 -2.52 9.75 11.04
N GLY A 141 -2.07 10.02 9.80
CA GLY A 141 -2.88 9.94 8.60
C GLY A 141 -2.77 8.58 7.88
N PRO A 142 -3.42 8.44 6.71
CA PRO A 142 -3.38 7.23 5.91
C PRO A 142 -2.06 7.03 5.15
N TRP A 143 -1.15 8.01 5.22
CA TRP A 143 -0.06 8.16 4.27
C TRP A 143 0.96 7.03 4.33
N MET A 144 1.33 6.56 5.53
CA MET A 144 2.26 5.44 5.65
C MET A 144 1.72 4.16 5.02
N GLN A 145 0.43 3.89 5.20
CA GLN A 145 -0.22 2.73 4.57
C GLN A 145 -0.35 2.89 3.06
N LEU A 146 -0.68 4.09 2.57
CA LEU A 146 -0.74 4.35 1.13
C LEU A 146 0.65 4.22 0.48
N ILE A 147 1.71 4.70 1.14
CA ILE A 147 3.09 4.47 0.70
C ILE A 147 3.44 2.98 0.69
N ALA A 148 3.03 2.22 1.70
CA ALA A 148 3.23 0.77 1.72
C ALA A 148 2.56 0.07 0.53
N LYS A 149 1.34 0.45 0.20
CA LYS A 149 0.54 -0.16 -0.86
C LYS A 149 0.91 0.31 -2.27
N ALA A 150 1.30 1.56 -2.45
CA ALA A 150 1.49 2.19 -3.76
C ALA A 150 2.80 2.98 -3.93
N GLY A 151 3.54 3.26 -2.85
CA GLY A 151 4.75 4.08 -2.88
C GLY A 151 5.92 3.43 -3.62
N THR A 152 6.89 4.25 -3.98
CA THR A 152 8.13 3.84 -4.64
C THR A 152 9.26 3.58 -3.64
N ARG A 153 10.38 3.01 -4.10
CA ARG A 153 11.58 2.82 -3.26
C ARG A 153 12.10 4.09 -2.60
N PRO A 154 12.19 5.25 -3.28
CA PRO A 154 12.57 6.50 -2.60
C PRO A 154 11.69 6.85 -1.41
N GLN A 155 10.37 6.63 -1.51
CA GLN A 155 9.45 6.85 -0.40
C GLN A 155 9.65 5.84 0.73
N LEU A 156 9.92 4.57 0.43
CA LEU A 156 10.30 3.57 1.44
C LEU A 156 11.66 3.87 2.08
N ASN A 157 12.63 4.37 1.31
CA ASN A 157 13.90 4.86 1.84
C ASN A 157 13.69 6.01 2.84
N ARG A 158 12.76 6.93 2.55
CA ARG A 158 12.39 8.00 3.49
C ARG A 158 11.74 7.43 4.76
N GLN A 159 10.83 6.47 4.64
CA GLN A 159 10.23 5.79 5.80
C GLN A 159 11.30 5.13 6.68
N MET A 160 12.27 4.48 6.07
CA MET A 160 13.37 3.83 6.79
C MET A 160 14.25 4.86 7.53
N ARG A 161 14.54 6.01 6.92
CA ARG A 161 15.27 7.10 7.60
C ARG A 161 14.49 7.66 8.78
N ILE A 162 13.17 7.89 8.63
CA ILE A 162 12.29 8.32 9.72
C ILE A 162 12.33 7.31 10.88
N ALA A 163 12.24 6.03 10.58
CA ALA A 163 12.28 4.98 11.61
C ALA A 163 13.62 4.90 12.35
N ALA A 164 14.72 5.18 11.66
CA ALA A 164 16.07 5.10 12.24
C ALA A 164 16.54 6.40 12.92
N ASP A 165 15.76 7.47 12.82
CA ASP A 165 16.09 8.76 13.45
C ASP A 165 15.78 8.69 14.95
N SER A 166 16.78 8.91 15.79
CA SER A 166 16.68 8.85 17.25
C SER A 166 15.73 9.90 17.87
N SER A 167 15.38 10.94 17.11
CA SER A 167 14.42 11.96 17.54
C SER A 167 12.96 11.57 17.26
N THR A 168 12.74 10.50 16.49
CA THR A 168 11.41 10.02 16.13
C THR A 168 10.73 9.31 17.30
N SER A 169 9.47 9.65 17.56
CA SER A 169 8.69 8.98 18.62
C SER A 169 8.48 7.49 18.30
N GLU A 170 8.41 6.66 19.35
CA GLU A 170 8.23 5.21 19.23
C GLU A 170 7.02 4.83 18.37
N SER A 171 5.90 5.54 18.53
CA SER A 171 4.68 5.28 17.76
C SER A 171 4.88 5.48 16.26
N VAL A 172 5.63 6.51 15.87
CA VAL A 172 5.98 6.79 14.46
C VAL A 172 6.97 5.76 13.93
N VAL A 173 7.95 5.35 14.74
CA VAL A 173 8.88 4.27 14.38
C VAL A 173 8.11 2.99 14.08
N LEU A 174 7.23 2.56 14.99
CA LEU A 174 6.42 1.36 14.80
C LEU A 174 5.50 1.44 13.59
N ALA A 175 4.86 2.59 13.34
CA ALA A 175 4.04 2.80 12.15
C ALA A 175 4.87 2.71 10.86
N SER A 176 6.09 3.27 10.86
CA SER A 176 7.02 3.19 9.72
C SER A 176 7.47 1.75 9.47
N LEU A 177 7.83 0.99 10.51
CA LEU A 177 8.24 -0.42 10.39
C LEU A 177 7.08 -1.29 9.89
N SER A 178 5.86 -1.06 10.37
CA SER A 178 4.65 -1.73 9.89
C SER A 178 4.43 -1.48 8.39
N ALA A 179 4.52 -0.22 7.95
CA ALA A 179 4.37 0.15 6.55
C ALA A 179 5.45 -0.50 5.66
N LEU A 180 6.71 -0.50 6.12
CA LEU A 180 7.81 -1.15 5.42
C LEU A 180 7.61 -2.68 5.30
N GLY A 181 7.14 -3.32 6.37
CA GLY A 181 6.79 -4.75 6.36
C GLY A 181 5.64 -5.05 5.41
N GLU A 182 4.62 -4.20 5.36
CA GLU A 182 3.51 -4.36 4.45
C GLU A 182 3.90 -4.18 2.98
N ALA A 183 4.74 -3.22 2.66
CA ALA A 183 5.29 -3.05 1.31
C ALA A 183 6.06 -4.30 0.85
N ALA A 184 6.86 -4.90 1.73
CA ALA A 184 7.57 -6.14 1.44
C ALA A 184 6.60 -7.32 1.22
N ARG A 185 5.57 -7.44 2.07
CA ARG A 185 4.59 -8.51 2.00
C ARG A 185 3.71 -8.45 0.76
N LEU A 186 3.20 -7.25 0.42
CA LEU A 186 2.25 -7.06 -0.67
C LEU A 186 2.93 -6.97 -2.04
N ARG A 187 4.11 -6.39 -2.10
CA ARG A 187 4.72 -5.95 -3.36
C ARG A 187 6.14 -6.46 -3.56
N ASN A 188 6.67 -7.22 -2.60
CA ASN A 188 8.07 -7.63 -2.57
C ASN A 188 9.04 -6.44 -2.76
N LEU A 189 8.68 -5.28 -2.21
CA LEU A 189 9.43 -4.04 -2.34
C LEU A 189 10.08 -3.67 -1.01
N GLN A 190 11.37 -3.35 -1.06
CA GLN A 190 12.19 -2.99 0.09
C GLN A 190 12.93 -1.69 -0.20
N PRO A 191 13.33 -0.92 0.83
CA PRO A 191 14.25 0.19 0.65
C PRO A 191 15.62 -0.30 0.16
N ASP A 192 16.28 0.51 -0.69
CA ASP A 192 17.62 0.17 -1.21
C ASP A 192 18.70 0.33 -0.13
N GLN A 193 18.52 1.33 0.75
CA GLN A 193 19.42 1.63 1.85
C GLN A 193 18.75 1.21 3.15
N GLY A 194 19.36 0.33 3.91
CA GLY A 194 18.70 -0.13 5.13
C GLY A 194 19.56 -0.95 6.06
N GLN A 195 20.83 -1.23 5.73
CA GLN A 195 21.65 -2.09 6.58
C GLN A 195 21.96 -1.39 7.92
N ASP A 196 22.50 -0.18 7.88
CA ASP A 196 22.84 0.58 9.09
C ASP A 196 21.58 0.95 9.89
N ALA A 197 20.52 1.36 9.18
CA ALA A 197 19.23 1.67 9.79
C ALA A 197 18.59 0.43 10.45
N SER A 198 18.70 -0.76 9.83
CA SER A 198 18.21 -2.00 10.43
C SER A 198 18.98 -2.35 11.72
N ASN A 199 20.31 -2.18 11.72
CA ASN A 199 21.12 -2.41 12.90
C ASN A 199 20.79 -1.43 14.04
N THR A 200 20.56 -0.16 13.72
CA THR A 200 20.11 0.85 14.69
C THR A 200 18.79 0.44 15.34
N LEU A 201 17.83 -0.02 14.54
CA LEU A 201 16.51 -0.45 15.03
C LEU A 201 16.57 -1.74 15.83
N LEU A 202 17.43 -2.67 15.48
CA LEU A 202 17.70 -3.89 16.26
C LEU A 202 18.34 -3.58 17.62
N GLY A 203 19.11 -2.49 17.73
CA GLY A 203 19.69 -1.99 18.97
C GLY A 203 18.82 -0.99 19.73
N HIS A 204 17.57 -0.76 19.33
CA HIS A 204 16.70 0.23 19.94
C HIS A 204 16.36 -0.10 21.38
N SER A 205 16.18 0.93 22.22
CA SER A 205 15.85 0.75 23.66
C SER A 205 14.44 0.22 23.91
N SER A 206 13.49 0.47 22.98
CA SER A 206 12.13 -0.07 23.05
C SER A 206 12.10 -1.49 22.51
N GLN A 207 11.59 -2.40 23.34
CA GLN A 207 11.39 -3.80 22.97
C GLN A 207 10.43 -3.94 21.78
N ALA A 208 9.34 -3.18 21.73
CA ALA A 208 8.38 -3.23 20.64
C ALA A 208 9.04 -2.89 19.30
N VAL A 209 9.95 -1.92 19.28
CA VAL A 209 10.73 -1.55 18.10
C VAL A 209 11.71 -2.66 17.72
N GLN A 210 12.40 -3.25 18.71
CA GLN A 210 13.30 -4.39 18.44
C GLN A 210 12.57 -5.58 17.81
N GLU A 211 11.41 -5.95 18.36
CA GLU A 211 10.58 -7.04 17.83
C GLU A 211 10.11 -6.76 16.40
N ALA A 212 9.63 -5.55 16.13
CA ALA A 212 9.24 -5.14 14.79
C ALA A 212 10.44 -5.16 13.81
N ALA A 213 11.62 -4.72 14.26
CA ALA A 213 12.84 -4.76 13.46
C ALA A 213 13.30 -6.19 13.17
N VAL A 214 13.25 -7.12 14.15
CA VAL A 214 13.55 -8.54 13.99
C VAL A 214 12.63 -9.18 12.93
N GLN A 215 11.33 -8.89 13.00
CA GLN A 215 10.37 -9.39 12.00
C GLN A 215 10.67 -8.85 10.61
N LEU A 216 11.00 -7.56 10.49
CA LEU A 216 11.30 -6.91 9.23
C LEU A 216 12.55 -7.51 8.58
N VAL A 217 13.62 -7.66 9.34
CA VAL A 217 14.89 -8.28 8.91
C VAL A 217 14.68 -9.72 8.43
N ARG A 218 13.89 -10.51 9.16
CA ARG A 218 13.50 -11.87 8.77
C ARG A 218 12.72 -11.87 7.45
N GLN A 219 11.73 -10.98 7.31
CA GLN A 219 10.91 -10.86 6.11
C GLN A 219 11.72 -10.44 4.89
N TRP A 220 12.67 -9.54 5.07
CA TRP A 220 13.57 -9.08 4.03
C TRP A 220 14.71 -10.04 3.72
N LYS A 221 14.87 -11.12 4.51
CA LYS A 221 15.94 -12.09 4.41
C LYS A 221 17.33 -11.45 4.49
N ARG A 222 17.49 -10.46 5.38
CA ARG A 222 18.72 -9.69 5.57
C ARG A 222 19.75 -10.49 6.40
N LYS A 223 20.60 -11.27 5.72
CA LYS A 223 21.63 -12.09 6.37
C LYS A 223 22.70 -11.25 7.08
N GLU A 224 22.90 -10.02 6.64
CA GLU A 224 23.85 -9.07 7.22
C GLU A 224 23.50 -8.68 8.66
N ALA A 225 22.24 -8.84 9.05
CA ALA A 225 21.78 -8.58 10.42
C ALA A 225 22.09 -9.73 11.40
N MET A 226 22.69 -10.82 10.93
CA MET A 226 22.98 -12.01 11.77
C MET A 226 23.71 -11.68 13.07
N PRO A 227 24.78 -10.85 13.08
CA PRO A 227 25.47 -10.51 14.33
C PRO A 227 24.58 -9.77 15.34
N ALA A 228 23.71 -8.85 14.86
CA ALA A 228 22.80 -8.12 15.73
C ALA A 228 21.70 -9.04 16.29
N LEU A 229 21.17 -9.96 15.47
CA LEU A 229 20.20 -10.97 15.93
C LEU A 229 20.82 -11.90 16.98
N ALA A 230 22.05 -12.34 16.78
CA ALA A 230 22.78 -13.18 17.75
C ALA A 230 23.02 -12.41 19.06
N SER A 231 23.34 -11.13 19.00
CA SER A 231 23.48 -10.29 20.19
C SER A 231 22.16 -10.18 20.96
N ILE A 232 21.02 -9.93 20.29
CA ILE A 232 19.70 -9.89 20.93
C ILE A 232 19.37 -11.22 21.59
N ALA A 233 19.59 -12.33 20.89
CA ALA A 233 19.32 -13.68 21.40
C ALA A 233 20.18 -14.06 22.61
N GLY A 234 21.44 -13.60 22.65
CA GLY A 234 22.43 -13.93 23.70
C GLY A 234 22.36 -13.05 24.95
N HIS A 235 21.69 -11.91 24.92
CA HIS A 235 21.67 -10.96 26.06
C HIS A 235 20.59 -11.31 27.09
N ALA A 236 21.00 -11.58 28.32
CA ALA A 236 20.10 -11.91 29.43
C ALA A 236 19.11 -10.77 29.78
N SER A 237 19.51 -9.51 29.55
CA SER A 237 18.65 -8.33 29.78
C SER A 237 17.54 -8.18 28.74
N THR A 238 17.65 -8.83 27.59
CA THR A 238 16.58 -8.84 26.58
C THR A 238 15.46 -9.76 27.03
N GLN A 239 14.22 -9.32 26.89
CA GLN A 239 13.07 -10.15 27.27
C GLN A 239 13.04 -11.45 26.48
N ARG A 240 12.57 -12.51 27.14
CA ARG A 240 12.56 -13.88 26.59
C ARG A 240 11.86 -13.95 25.23
N ALA A 241 10.69 -13.31 25.08
CA ALA A 241 9.94 -13.31 23.81
C ALA A 241 10.75 -12.73 22.64
N THR A 242 11.47 -11.63 22.87
CA THR A 242 12.32 -10.98 21.85
C THR A 242 13.52 -11.85 21.52
N ARG A 243 14.11 -12.52 22.52
CA ARG A 243 15.21 -13.49 22.31
C ARG A 243 14.75 -14.67 21.46
N GLU A 244 13.57 -15.25 21.78
CA GLU A 244 12.98 -16.35 21.00
C GLU A 244 12.69 -15.93 19.54
N GLN A 245 12.19 -14.71 19.33
CA GLN A 245 11.97 -14.15 17.98
C GLN A 245 13.30 -13.98 17.22
N ALA A 246 14.35 -13.51 17.88
CA ALA A 246 15.66 -13.37 17.26
C ALA A 246 16.25 -14.73 16.86
N VAL A 247 16.13 -15.76 17.70
CA VAL A 247 16.53 -17.14 17.36
C VAL A 247 15.70 -17.65 16.17
N ALA A 248 14.39 -17.45 16.18
CA ALA A 248 13.53 -17.85 15.06
C ALA A 248 13.90 -17.13 13.75
N ALA A 249 14.34 -15.86 13.84
CA ALA A 249 14.83 -15.12 12.69
C ALA A 249 16.16 -15.68 12.17
N ILE A 250 17.11 -16.01 13.05
CA ILE A 250 18.38 -16.66 12.71
C ILE A 250 18.11 -17.96 11.96
N VAL A 251 17.25 -18.83 12.51
CA VAL A 251 16.87 -20.11 11.88
C VAL A 251 16.26 -19.89 10.50
N ALA A 252 15.34 -18.91 10.37
CA ALA A 252 14.67 -18.59 9.11
C ALA A 252 15.62 -18.05 8.03
N LEU A 253 16.66 -17.31 8.42
CA LEU A 253 17.68 -16.79 7.52
C LEU A 253 18.62 -17.89 7.00
N GLY A 254 18.90 -18.89 7.82
CA GLY A 254 19.62 -20.10 7.43
C GLY A 254 21.06 -19.89 6.95
N GLY A 255 21.66 -20.96 6.48
CA GLY A 255 23.03 -20.98 5.94
C GLY A 255 24.11 -21.12 7.02
N ALA A 256 25.39 -21.12 6.60
CA ALA A 256 26.53 -21.28 7.52
C ALA A 256 26.59 -20.22 8.63
N PRO A 257 26.31 -18.90 8.35
CA PRO A 257 26.31 -17.89 9.41
C PRO A 257 25.26 -18.14 10.50
N ALA A 258 24.09 -18.68 10.12
CA ALA A 258 23.02 -19.00 11.08
C ALA A 258 23.47 -20.19 11.98
N TRP A 259 24.09 -21.20 11.40
CA TRP A 259 24.62 -22.32 12.14
C TRP A 259 25.71 -21.89 13.16
N GLU A 260 26.65 -21.06 12.73
CA GLU A 260 27.70 -20.49 13.58
C GLU A 260 27.10 -19.66 14.73
N ALA A 261 26.12 -18.84 14.44
CA ALA A 261 25.41 -18.04 15.46
C ALA A 261 24.69 -18.93 16.48
N LEU A 262 23.97 -19.96 16.04
CA LEU A 262 23.27 -20.89 16.93
C LEU A 262 24.23 -21.72 17.77
N GLN A 263 25.37 -22.16 17.20
CA GLN A 263 26.41 -22.86 17.92
C GLN A 263 27.01 -21.95 19.00
N SER A 264 27.32 -20.71 18.70
CA SER A 264 27.81 -19.74 19.68
C SER A 264 26.79 -19.49 20.80
N LEU A 265 25.49 -19.34 20.46
CA LEU A 265 24.41 -19.17 21.45
C LEU A 265 24.28 -20.40 22.37
N SER A 266 24.45 -21.62 21.86
CA SER A 266 24.37 -22.84 22.67
C SER A 266 25.49 -22.96 23.71
N GLN A 267 26.60 -22.27 23.50
CA GLN A 267 27.73 -22.19 24.41
C GLN A 267 27.65 -21.01 25.39
N ASN A 268 26.71 -20.09 25.20
CA ASN A 268 26.53 -18.93 26.05
C ASN A 268 25.60 -19.28 27.24
N PRO A 269 26.09 -19.25 28.49
CA PRO A 269 25.28 -19.58 29.68
C PRO A 269 24.05 -18.66 29.84
N GLU A 270 24.14 -17.40 29.39
CA GLU A 270 23.03 -16.45 29.44
C GLU A 270 21.93 -16.75 28.41
N ALA A 271 22.29 -17.38 27.28
CA ALA A 271 21.37 -17.80 26.25
C ALA A 271 20.66 -19.12 26.54
N VAL A 272 21.29 -20.00 27.33
CA VAL A 272 20.78 -21.36 27.65
C VAL A 272 19.48 -21.36 28.47
N THR A 273 19.07 -20.24 29.01
CA THR A 273 17.76 -20.07 29.69
C THR A 273 16.59 -19.71 28.77
N LEU A 274 16.72 -19.94 27.48
CA LEU A 274 15.67 -19.80 26.47
C LEU A 274 14.58 -20.87 26.53
#